data_2666d21aa4f10afff691472b7b42861d
#
_entry.id   2666d21aa4f10afff691472b7b42861d
#
_cell.length_a   1.000
_cell.length_b   1.000
_cell.length_c   1.000
_cell.angle_alpha   90.00
_cell.angle_beta   90.00
_cell.angle_gamma   90.00
#
_symmetry.space_group_name_H-M   'P 1'
#
loop_
_entity.id
_entity.type
_entity.pdbx_description
1 polymer ?
#
loop_
_entity_poly.entity_id
_entity_poly.type
_entity_poly.pdbx_seq_one_letter_code
_entity_poly.pdbx_strand_id
1 'polypeptide(L)'
;MAEFAKIDENNIVLRVDHVEDNIATDEAAGQAHLEETTGWPAAQWIMTDKNTHRNGTLNGGSPFRGNYAGIGYEWDPSEQVFWPIKGDNPASWVKNTTTYDWESPAGLLPDLTDDELLTHYWRWDEGTLQWEKLEYATPITQAEYDAAPDKDELLGRKRKY
;
A
#
# COMPACT_ATOMS: atom_id res chain seq x y z
N MET A 1 16.81 -3.29 -12.79
CA MET A 1 17.35 -3.20 -11.40
C MET A 1 16.40 -3.94 -10.48
N ALA A 2 16.93 -4.84 -9.67
CA ALA A 2 16.19 -5.53 -8.63
C ALA A 2 16.18 -4.70 -7.33
N GLU A 3 15.09 -4.73 -6.59
CA GLU A 3 14.92 -4.01 -5.33
C GLU A 3 14.93 -4.99 -4.15
N PHE A 4 15.60 -4.60 -3.06
CA PHE A 4 15.69 -5.40 -1.85
C PHE A 4 15.37 -4.56 -0.60
N ALA A 5 14.45 -5.04 0.20
CA ALA A 5 14.13 -4.46 1.50
C ALA A 5 15.06 -5.03 2.57
N LYS A 6 15.74 -4.15 3.31
CA LYS A 6 16.47 -4.51 4.53
C LYS A 6 15.48 -4.55 5.68
N ILE A 7 15.37 -5.71 6.32
CA ILE A 7 14.51 -5.87 7.52
C ILE A 7 15.35 -5.97 8.80
N ASP A 8 14.75 -5.59 9.91
CA ASP A 8 15.29 -5.79 11.25
C ASP A 8 14.90 -7.16 11.84
N GLU A 9 15.25 -7.39 13.09
CA GLU A 9 14.94 -8.61 13.84
C GLU A 9 13.44 -8.84 14.08
N ASN A 10 12.62 -7.79 13.95
CA ASN A 10 11.16 -7.83 14.05
C ASN A 10 10.48 -7.88 12.67
N ASN A 11 11.23 -8.11 11.60
CA ASN A 11 10.77 -8.09 10.22
C ASN A 11 10.25 -6.72 9.73
N ILE A 12 10.67 -5.62 10.36
CA ILE A 12 10.30 -4.27 9.93
C ILE A 12 11.30 -3.76 8.89
N VAL A 13 10.79 -3.23 7.81
CA VAL A 13 11.59 -2.67 6.71
C VAL A 13 12.26 -1.38 7.18
N LEU A 14 13.59 -1.35 7.10
CA LEU A 14 14.42 -0.20 7.49
C LEU A 14 14.80 0.67 6.28
N ARG A 15 15.00 0.05 5.12
CA ARG A 15 15.37 0.71 3.86
C ARG A 15 15.13 -0.21 2.67
N VAL A 16 15.16 0.34 1.47
CA VAL A 16 15.13 -0.42 0.22
C VAL A 16 16.33 -0.02 -0.63
N ASP A 17 17.10 -0.98 -1.06
CA ASP A 17 18.28 -0.80 -1.91
C ASP A 17 18.03 -1.41 -3.29
N HIS A 18 18.77 -0.90 -4.28
CA HIS A 18 18.73 -1.37 -5.65
C HIS A 18 20.01 -2.12 -5.99
N VAL A 19 19.89 -3.24 -6.71
CA VAL A 19 21.00 -4.03 -7.22
C VAL A 19 20.84 -4.18 -8.74
N GLU A 20 21.92 -4.03 -9.47
CA GLU A 20 21.92 -4.21 -10.93
C GLU A 20 21.45 -5.63 -11.30
N ASP A 21 20.65 -5.76 -12.38
CA ASP A 21 20.07 -7.04 -12.80
C ASP A 21 21.15 -8.09 -13.18
N ASN A 22 22.32 -7.64 -13.68
CA ASN A 22 23.44 -8.52 -13.99
C ASN A 22 24.16 -9.07 -12.73
N ILE A 23 23.92 -8.46 -11.56
CA ILE A 23 24.42 -8.92 -10.26
C ILE A 23 23.32 -9.73 -9.56
N ALA A 24 22.13 -9.16 -9.45
CA ALA A 24 20.97 -9.83 -8.87
C ALA A 24 20.25 -10.70 -9.93
N THR A 25 20.96 -11.73 -10.43
CA THR A 25 20.40 -12.69 -11.38
C THR A 25 19.26 -13.53 -10.78
N ASP A 26 19.24 -13.62 -9.46
CA ASP A 26 18.17 -14.14 -8.61
C ASP A 26 18.25 -13.48 -7.23
N GLU A 27 17.30 -13.83 -6.34
CA GLU A 27 17.26 -13.26 -4.99
C GLU A 27 18.52 -13.59 -4.19
N ALA A 28 19.01 -14.82 -4.26
CA ALA A 28 20.19 -15.25 -3.50
C ALA A 28 21.46 -14.50 -3.91
N ALA A 29 21.63 -14.26 -5.21
CA ALA A 29 22.77 -13.49 -5.74
C ALA A 29 22.73 -12.03 -5.28
N GLY A 30 21.54 -11.41 -5.30
CA GLY A 30 21.36 -10.06 -4.81
C GLY A 30 21.59 -9.94 -3.30
N GLN A 31 21.10 -10.89 -2.52
CA GLN A 31 21.33 -10.97 -1.08
C GLN A 31 22.82 -11.11 -0.73
N ALA A 32 23.54 -11.98 -1.43
CA ALA A 32 24.98 -12.17 -1.23
C ALA A 32 25.78 -10.90 -1.56
N HIS A 33 25.44 -10.22 -2.66
CA HIS A 33 26.05 -8.94 -3.01
C HIS A 33 25.82 -7.86 -1.94
N LEU A 34 24.60 -7.77 -1.41
CA LEU A 34 24.27 -6.81 -0.37
C LEU A 34 24.95 -7.14 0.97
N GLU A 35 25.09 -8.41 1.32
CA GLU A 35 25.89 -8.81 2.48
C GLU A 35 27.35 -8.40 2.33
N GLU A 36 27.96 -8.67 1.18
CA GLU A 36 29.34 -8.30 0.90
C GLU A 36 29.59 -6.79 0.95
N THR A 37 28.67 -6.01 0.35
CA THR A 37 28.85 -4.56 0.20
C THR A 37 28.40 -3.75 1.42
N THR A 38 27.44 -4.25 2.20
CA THR A 38 26.87 -3.51 3.34
C THR A 38 27.28 -4.07 4.70
N GLY A 39 27.73 -5.32 4.76
CA GLY A 39 28.03 -6.04 6.00
C GLY A 39 26.79 -6.53 6.77
N TRP A 40 25.57 -6.33 6.23
CA TRP A 40 24.35 -6.85 6.82
C TRP A 40 24.07 -8.27 6.32
N PRO A 41 23.64 -9.21 7.20
CA PRO A 41 23.38 -10.58 6.81
C PRO A 41 22.46 -10.73 5.60
N ALA A 42 22.79 -11.61 4.67
CA ALA A 42 22.00 -11.89 3.46
C ALA A 42 20.52 -12.17 3.78
N ALA A 43 20.24 -12.92 4.85
CA ALA A 43 18.88 -13.27 5.28
C ALA A 43 18.01 -12.08 5.68
N GLN A 44 18.59 -10.90 5.92
CA GLN A 44 17.86 -9.67 6.24
C GLN A 44 17.51 -8.83 5.01
N TRP A 45 17.85 -9.30 3.81
CA TRP A 45 17.53 -8.65 2.56
C TRP A 45 16.46 -9.45 1.82
N ILE A 46 15.28 -8.87 1.64
CA ILE A 46 14.13 -9.53 1.03
C ILE A 46 13.82 -8.82 -0.28
N MET A 47 13.84 -9.58 -1.40
CA MET A 47 13.52 -9.02 -2.71
C MET A 47 12.09 -8.48 -2.74
N THR A 48 11.89 -7.33 -3.38
CA THR A 48 10.60 -6.67 -3.56
C THR A 48 10.45 -6.15 -5.00
N ASP A 49 9.25 -5.75 -5.41
CA ASP A 49 9.01 -5.23 -6.77
C ASP A 49 8.21 -3.93 -6.71
N LYS A 50 8.82 -2.86 -7.20
CA LYS A 50 8.22 -1.50 -7.25
C LYS A 50 6.92 -1.41 -8.04
N ASN A 51 6.62 -2.40 -8.88
CA ASN A 51 5.38 -2.41 -9.66
C ASN A 51 4.23 -3.10 -8.91
N THR A 52 4.48 -3.72 -7.76
CA THR A 52 3.45 -4.43 -7.00
C THR A 52 2.79 -3.52 -5.96
N HIS A 53 1.46 -3.49 -5.96
CA HIS A 53 0.66 -2.63 -5.09
C HIS A 53 -0.68 -3.27 -4.77
N ARG A 54 -1.00 -3.45 -3.49
CA ARG A 54 -2.25 -4.08 -3.03
C ARG A 54 -2.58 -5.37 -3.77
N ASN A 55 -1.57 -6.22 -3.93
CA ASN A 55 -1.64 -7.46 -4.69
C ASN A 55 -2.01 -7.29 -6.17
N GLY A 56 -1.84 -6.11 -6.70
CA GLY A 56 -1.95 -5.79 -8.11
C GLY A 56 -0.62 -5.40 -8.71
N THR A 57 -0.57 -5.08 -9.99
CA THR A 57 0.63 -4.64 -10.68
C THR A 57 0.39 -3.41 -11.54
N LEU A 58 1.38 -2.51 -11.58
CA LEU A 58 1.34 -1.28 -12.37
C LEU A 58 1.78 -1.48 -13.83
N ASN A 59 2.46 -2.59 -14.13
CA ASN A 59 3.04 -2.85 -15.45
C ASN A 59 2.38 -4.01 -16.22
N GLY A 60 1.24 -4.53 -15.74
CA GLY A 60 0.50 -5.63 -16.37
C GLY A 60 1.13 -7.02 -16.18
N GLY A 61 2.19 -7.13 -15.37
CA GLY A 61 2.79 -8.40 -14.97
C GLY A 61 2.01 -9.11 -13.86
N SER A 62 2.68 -9.98 -13.12
CA SER A 62 2.13 -10.60 -11.93
C SER A 62 2.57 -9.86 -10.67
N PRO A 63 1.71 -9.69 -9.66
CA PRO A 63 2.13 -9.10 -8.40
C PRO A 63 3.16 -9.98 -7.68
N PHE A 64 4.10 -9.34 -6.99
CA PHE A 64 5.16 -10.01 -6.26
C PHE A 64 5.14 -9.58 -4.79
N ARG A 65 4.91 -10.55 -3.89
CA ARG A 65 4.94 -10.35 -2.43
C ARG A 65 3.99 -9.27 -1.90
N GLY A 66 2.80 -9.18 -2.51
CA GLY A 66 1.69 -8.36 -2.05
C GLY A 66 1.85 -6.86 -2.27
N ASN A 67 2.99 -6.29 -1.84
CA ASN A 67 3.30 -4.88 -1.99
C ASN A 67 4.78 -4.63 -2.24
N TYR A 68 5.08 -3.53 -2.93
CA TYR A 68 6.40 -2.93 -2.86
C TYR A 68 6.72 -2.53 -1.43
N ALA A 69 7.89 -2.95 -0.95
CA ALA A 69 8.31 -2.68 0.42
C ALA A 69 8.49 -1.18 0.67
N GLY A 70 7.85 -0.66 1.70
CA GLY A 70 8.06 0.69 2.21
C GLY A 70 8.76 0.66 3.56
N ILE A 71 9.47 1.74 3.93
CA ILE A 71 10.06 1.88 5.26
C ILE A 71 8.96 1.78 6.32
N GLY A 72 9.17 0.94 7.33
CA GLY A 72 8.20 0.67 8.39
C GLY A 72 7.18 -0.42 8.06
N TYR A 73 7.15 -0.94 6.82
CA TYR A 73 6.32 -2.10 6.48
C TYR A 73 6.81 -3.33 7.23
N GLU A 74 5.91 -4.26 7.48
CA GLU A 74 6.20 -5.55 8.11
C GLU A 74 6.33 -6.64 7.03
N TRP A 75 7.45 -7.34 7.02
CA TRP A 75 7.62 -8.55 6.24
C TRP A 75 6.96 -9.74 6.96
N ASP A 76 6.03 -10.41 6.32
CA ASP A 76 5.42 -11.65 6.80
C ASP A 76 6.06 -12.85 6.10
N PRO A 77 6.94 -13.61 6.78
CA PRO A 77 7.62 -14.75 6.18
C PRO A 77 6.70 -15.94 5.92
N SER A 78 5.54 -16.01 6.59
CA SER A 78 4.56 -17.10 6.40
C SER A 78 3.77 -16.91 5.11
N GLU A 79 3.25 -15.70 4.89
CA GLU A 79 2.50 -15.32 3.69
C GLU A 79 3.42 -14.87 2.54
N GLN A 80 4.70 -14.60 2.82
CA GLN A 80 5.68 -14.06 1.85
C GLN A 80 5.23 -12.72 1.26
N VAL A 81 4.77 -11.81 2.12
CA VAL A 81 4.24 -10.50 1.71
C VAL A 81 4.74 -9.36 2.60
N PHE A 82 4.72 -8.14 2.06
CA PHE A 82 4.95 -6.91 2.80
C PHE A 82 3.61 -6.28 3.17
N TRP A 83 3.38 -6.09 4.48
CA TRP A 83 2.20 -5.41 5.00
C TRP A 83 2.48 -3.92 5.20
N PRO A 84 1.63 -3.02 4.69
CA PRO A 84 1.71 -1.60 4.99
C PRO A 84 1.58 -1.31 6.48
N ILE A 85 2.10 -0.17 6.92
CA ILE A 85 1.89 0.32 8.29
C ILE A 85 0.39 0.56 8.47
N LYS A 86 -0.17 0.08 9.59
CA LYS A 86 -1.57 0.41 9.94
C LYS A 86 -1.75 1.92 10.07
N GLY A 87 -0.80 2.60 10.68
CA GLY A 87 -0.74 4.06 10.76
C GLY A 87 -2.01 4.67 11.34
N ASP A 88 -2.54 5.67 10.63
CA ASP A 88 -3.77 6.39 11.01
C ASP A 88 -5.06 5.68 10.56
N ASN A 89 -4.98 4.46 10.02
CA ASN A 89 -6.17 3.69 9.72
C ASN A 89 -6.98 3.46 11.01
N PRO A 90 -8.31 3.43 10.92
CA PRO A 90 -9.16 3.17 12.08
C PRO A 90 -8.77 1.92 12.85
N ALA A 91 -8.97 1.93 14.17
CA ALA A 91 -8.53 0.84 15.05
C ALA A 91 -9.17 -0.51 14.69
N SER A 92 -10.42 -0.48 14.22
CA SER A 92 -11.18 -1.66 13.81
C SER A 92 -10.72 -2.30 12.49
N TRP A 93 -9.96 -1.56 11.65
CA TRP A 93 -9.52 -2.08 10.37
C TRP A 93 -8.54 -3.25 10.53
N VAL A 94 -8.70 -4.24 9.68
CA VAL A 94 -7.99 -5.52 9.74
C VAL A 94 -7.20 -5.78 8.46
N LYS A 95 -6.21 -6.66 8.54
CA LYS A 95 -5.45 -7.12 7.39
C LYS A 95 -6.36 -7.91 6.43
N ASN A 96 -6.43 -7.49 5.16
CA ASN A 96 -7.13 -8.22 4.11
C ASN A 96 -6.12 -9.02 3.29
N THR A 97 -6.21 -10.34 3.32
CA THR A 97 -5.26 -11.24 2.63
C THR A 97 -5.48 -11.36 1.12
N THR A 98 -6.53 -10.75 0.58
CA THR A 98 -6.73 -10.64 -0.87
C THR A 98 -5.98 -9.44 -1.47
N THR A 99 -6.00 -8.30 -0.76
CA THR A 99 -5.36 -7.07 -1.21
C THR A 99 -4.02 -6.80 -0.52
N TYR A 100 -3.71 -7.53 0.55
CA TYR A 100 -2.57 -7.30 1.44
C TYR A 100 -2.48 -5.86 1.94
N ASP A 101 -3.63 -5.31 2.31
CA ASP A 101 -3.78 -3.97 2.89
C ASP A 101 -4.70 -4.00 4.11
N TRP A 102 -4.75 -2.89 4.85
CA TRP A 102 -5.67 -2.70 5.95
C TRP A 102 -7.01 -2.21 5.42
N GLU A 103 -8.09 -2.91 5.74
CA GLU A 103 -9.42 -2.60 5.26
C GLU A 103 -10.45 -2.66 6.37
N SER A 104 -11.56 -1.96 6.17
CA SER A 104 -12.65 -1.97 7.13
C SER A 104 -13.30 -3.36 7.23
N PRO A 105 -13.79 -3.76 8.43
CA PRO A 105 -14.52 -5.02 8.59
C PRO A 105 -15.86 -5.04 7.83
N ALA A 106 -16.37 -3.88 7.42
CA ALA A 106 -17.58 -3.77 6.59
C ALA A 106 -17.29 -3.84 5.06
N GLY A 107 -16.03 -4.11 4.68
CA GLY A 107 -15.61 -4.18 3.29
C GLY A 107 -15.14 -2.84 2.71
N LEU A 108 -14.99 -2.82 1.39
CA LEU A 108 -14.48 -1.65 0.68
C LEU A 108 -15.44 -0.46 0.77
N LEU A 109 -14.88 0.74 0.58
CA LEU A 109 -15.66 1.96 0.47
C LEU A 109 -16.72 1.79 -0.63
N PRO A 110 -18.02 1.98 -0.31
CA PRO A 110 -19.05 1.88 -1.32
C PRO A 110 -18.92 2.97 -2.39
N ASP A 111 -19.39 2.68 -3.59
CA ASP A 111 -19.44 3.67 -4.66
C ASP A 111 -20.53 4.71 -4.41
N LEU A 112 -20.30 5.93 -4.91
CA LEU A 112 -21.30 6.97 -5.05
C LEU A 112 -21.76 7.00 -6.50
N THR A 113 -23.03 7.32 -6.73
CA THR A 113 -23.54 7.64 -8.07
C THR A 113 -22.93 8.94 -8.58
N ASP A 114 -22.98 9.19 -9.88
CA ASP A 114 -22.46 10.44 -10.47
C ASP A 114 -23.12 11.68 -9.84
N ASP A 115 -24.42 11.62 -9.56
CA ASP A 115 -25.17 12.70 -8.90
C ASP A 115 -24.75 12.90 -7.43
N GLU A 116 -24.33 11.84 -6.75
CA GLU A 116 -23.90 11.89 -5.36
C GLU A 116 -22.44 12.33 -5.20
N LEU A 117 -21.60 12.18 -6.22
CA LEU A 117 -20.17 12.51 -6.14
C LEU A 117 -19.90 13.95 -5.71
N LEU A 118 -20.77 14.89 -6.08
CA LEU A 118 -20.62 16.31 -5.80
C LEU A 118 -21.32 16.76 -4.52
N THR A 119 -22.15 15.90 -3.95
CA THR A 119 -23.03 16.25 -2.82
C THR A 119 -22.79 15.42 -1.57
N HIS A 120 -22.24 14.20 -1.73
CA HIS A 120 -22.06 13.25 -0.64
C HIS A 120 -20.63 12.73 -0.57
N TYR A 121 -20.30 12.21 0.62
CA TYR A 121 -19.08 11.47 0.88
C TYR A 121 -19.32 10.34 1.88
N TRP A 122 -18.44 9.36 1.88
CA TRP A 122 -18.45 8.31 2.87
C TRP A 122 -17.51 8.63 4.03
N ARG A 123 -17.93 8.34 5.23
CA ARG A 123 -17.12 8.38 6.44
C ARG A 123 -17.19 7.02 7.13
N TRP A 124 -16.06 6.57 7.64
CA TRP A 124 -16.03 5.41 8.53
C TRP A 124 -16.52 5.81 9.91
N ASP A 125 -17.51 5.10 10.45
CA ASP A 125 -17.96 5.25 11.83
C ASP A 125 -17.38 4.10 12.67
N GLU A 126 -16.39 4.41 13.51
CA GLU A 126 -15.72 3.44 14.38
C GLU A 126 -16.65 2.89 15.48
N GLY A 127 -17.67 3.64 15.87
CA GLY A 127 -18.63 3.23 16.90
C GLY A 127 -19.62 2.18 16.40
N THR A 128 -20.08 2.30 15.16
CA THR A 128 -21.03 1.38 14.53
C THR A 128 -20.35 0.34 13.63
N LEU A 129 -19.06 0.49 13.33
CA LEU A 129 -18.29 -0.31 12.38
C LEU A 129 -18.94 -0.36 11.00
N GLN A 130 -19.41 0.78 10.52
CA GLN A 130 -20.08 0.93 9.24
C GLN A 130 -19.62 2.16 8.47
N TRP A 131 -19.80 2.10 7.16
CA TRP A 131 -19.70 3.28 6.31
C TRP A 131 -20.95 4.13 6.44
N GLU A 132 -20.78 5.40 6.76
CA GLU A 132 -21.85 6.38 6.87
C GLU A 132 -21.80 7.36 5.70
N LYS A 133 -22.91 7.45 4.94
CA LYS A 133 -23.02 8.41 3.84
C LYS A 133 -23.50 9.75 4.36
N LEU A 134 -22.71 10.79 4.14
CA LEU A 134 -22.95 12.14 4.62
C LEU A 134 -23.02 13.11 3.45
N GLU A 135 -23.76 14.21 3.64
CA GLU A 135 -23.81 15.32 2.70
C GLU A 135 -22.72 16.35 3.01
N TYR A 136 -22.14 16.94 1.98
CA TYR A 136 -21.27 18.10 2.15
C TYR A 136 -22.10 19.29 2.65
N ALA A 137 -21.60 20.05 3.61
CA ALA A 137 -22.21 21.30 4.05
C ALA A 137 -22.31 22.32 2.89
N THR A 138 -21.34 22.31 2.00
CA THR A 138 -21.33 23.06 0.75
C THR A 138 -21.03 22.09 -0.37
N PRO A 139 -22.00 21.75 -1.25
CA PRO A 139 -21.76 20.87 -2.39
C PRO A 139 -20.65 21.39 -3.31
N ILE A 140 -19.92 20.46 -3.90
CA ILE A 140 -18.89 20.76 -4.90
C ILE A 140 -19.63 21.08 -6.22
N THR A 141 -19.28 22.19 -6.85
CA THR A 141 -19.86 22.52 -8.16
C THR A 141 -19.22 21.68 -9.26
N GLN A 142 -19.95 21.45 -10.35
CA GLN A 142 -19.40 20.75 -11.53
C GLN A 142 -18.15 21.46 -12.09
N ALA A 143 -18.12 22.79 -12.07
CA ALA A 143 -16.98 23.58 -12.52
C ALA A 143 -15.73 23.35 -11.65
N GLU A 144 -15.88 23.26 -10.34
CA GLU A 144 -14.78 22.95 -9.41
C GLU A 144 -14.26 21.52 -9.63
N TYR A 145 -15.18 20.57 -9.82
CA TYR A 145 -14.83 19.19 -10.11
C TYR A 145 -14.04 19.06 -11.42
N ASP A 146 -14.53 19.68 -12.50
CA ASP A 146 -13.90 19.62 -13.82
C ASP A 146 -12.50 20.30 -13.82
N ALA A 147 -12.36 21.37 -13.04
CA ALA A 147 -11.10 22.13 -12.93
C ALA A 147 -10.08 21.49 -11.97
N ALA A 148 -10.48 20.53 -11.14
CA ALA A 148 -9.60 19.93 -10.15
C ALA A 148 -8.51 19.07 -10.83
N PRO A 149 -7.22 19.31 -10.55
CA PRO A 149 -6.13 18.49 -11.07
C PRO A 149 -6.11 17.08 -10.47
N ASP A 150 -6.58 16.95 -9.24
CA ASP A 150 -6.74 15.69 -8.52
C ASP A 150 -8.17 15.61 -7.96
N LYS A 151 -9.00 14.79 -8.61
CA LYS A 151 -10.40 14.63 -8.25
C LYS A 151 -10.56 13.84 -6.94
N ASP A 152 -9.66 12.91 -6.68
CA ASP A 152 -9.69 12.13 -5.44
C ASP A 152 -9.33 13.00 -4.23
N GLU A 153 -8.42 13.96 -4.40
CA GLU A 153 -8.12 14.96 -3.36
C GLU A 153 -9.33 15.87 -3.10
N LEU A 154 -9.94 16.39 -4.16
CA LEU A 154 -11.12 17.25 -4.05
C LEU A 154 -12.27 16.54 -3.32
N LEU A 155 -12.49 15.26 -3.62
CA LEU A 155 -13.54 14.43 -3.01
C LEU A 155 -13.15 13.86 -1.64
N GLY A 156 -11.99 14.23 -1.08
CA GLY A 156 -11.48 13.69 0.18
C GLY A 156 -11.13 12.20 0.12
N ARG A 157 -11.00 11.65 -1.10
CA ARG A 157 -10.73 10.23 -1.35
C ARG A 157 -9.23 9.93 -1.47
N LYS A 158 -8.34 10.76 -0.92
CA LYS A 158 -6.93 10.42 -0.89
C LYS A 158 -6.75 9.04 -0.27
N ARG A 159 -6.56 8.04 -1.13
CA ARG A 159 -6.04 6.75 -0.70
C ARG A 159 -4.66 7.03 -0.14
N LYS A 160 -4.48 6.82 1.15
CA LYS A 160 -3.15 6.76 1.75
C LYS A 160 -2.47 5.51 1.19
N TYR A 161 -1.52 5.71 0.33
CA TYR A 161 -0.60 4.66 -0.10
C TYR A 161 0.63 4.69 0.80
#